data_421c6eca6030326626452a645d03aa4e
#
_entry.id   421c6eca6030326626452a645d03aa4e
#
_cell.length_a   1.000
_cell.length_b   1.000
_cell.length_c   1.000
_cell.angle_alpha   90.00
_cell.angle_beta   90.00
_cell.angle_gamma   90.00
#
_symmetry.space_group_name_H-M   'P 1'
#
loop_
_entity.id
_entity.type
_entity.pdbx_description
1 polymer ?
#
loop_
_entity_poly.entity_id
_entity_poly.type
_entity_poly.pdbx_seq_one_letter_code
_entity_poly.pdbx_strand_id
1 'polypeptide(L)'
;ITKVIRNKKTNDKHFIIVDAAMNNLIRPTLYDAYHKIETVKKTNSPMVIADIVGPICETGDFFALNRQINEVKSDNLLAIRTTGAYSSVMKSNYNARKDAIEIMVYNGKDFQIKKNETIKDYILKEEIIVFD
;
A
#
# COMPACT_ATOMS: atom_id res chain seq x y z
N ILE A 1 0.91 7.27 0.66
CA ILE A 1 0.45 7.18 2.06
C ILE A 1 -0.33 5.90 2.21
N THR A 2 -0.12 5.18 3.31
CA THR A 2 -0.88 3.98 3.68
C THR A 2 -1.18 4.00 5.18
N LYS A 3 -2.26 3.35 5.57
CA LYS A 3 -2.70 3.26 6.96
C LYS A 3 -2.35 1.91 7.56
N VAL A 4 -1.85 1.90 8.77
CA VAL A 4 -1.64 0.67 9.54
C VAL A 4 -2.99 0.11 9.97
N ILE A 5 -3.30 -1.10 9.49
CA ILE A 5 -4.52 -1.82 9.88
C ILE A 5 -4.27 -2.52 11.23
N ARG A 6 -3.13 -3.20 11.33
CA ARG A 6 -2.85 -4.04 12.50
C ARG A 6 -1.35 -4.28 12.69
N ASN A 7 -0.96 -4.41 13.95
CA ASN A 7 0.33 -4.99 14.33
C ASN A 7 0.12 -6.44 14.80
N LYS A 8 0.97 -7.34 14.32
CA LYS A 8 0.98 -8.74 14.75
C LYS A 8 2.40 -9.12 15.14
N LYS A 9 2.60 -9.46 16.39
CA LYS A 9 3.86 -10.01 16.90
C LYS A 9 3.70 -11.51 17.11
N THR A 10 4.66 -12.28 16.64
CA THR A 10 4.85 -13.69 16.93
C THR A 10 6.15 -13.85 17.72
N ASN A 11 6.54 -15.06 18.08
CA ASN A 11 7.81 -15.29 18.77
C ASN A 11 9.02 -14.82 17.96
N ASP A 12 8.95 -14.96 16.63
CA ASP A 12 10.09 -14.74 15.73
C ASP A 12 9.94 -13.51 14.82
N LYS A 13 8.72 -12.96 14.68
CA LYS A 13 8.45 -11.90 13.71
C LYS A 13 7.48 -10.85 14.22
N HIS A 14 7.70 -9.63 13.73
CA HIS A 14 6.77 -8.52 13.91
C HIS A 14 6.27 -8.06 12.55
N PHE A 15 4.97 -8.13 12.33
CA PHE A 15 4.30 -7.67 11.12
C PHE A 15 3.54 -6.37 11.39
N ILE A 16 3.77 -5.38 10.52
CA ILE A 16 2.96 -4.16 10.42
C ILE A 16 2.13 -4.32 9.15
N ILE A 17 0.85 -4.64 9.33
CA ILE A 17 -0.09 -4.84 8.22
C ILE A 17 -0.70 -3.50 7.85
N VAL A 18 -0.60 -3.12 6.59
CA VAL A 18 -1.11 -1.84 6.06
C VAL A 18 -2.25 -2.05 5.05
N ASP A 19 -2.99 -0.99 4.72
CA ASP A 19 -4.09 -1.05 3.76
C ASP A 19 -3.65 -0.98 2.30
N ALA A 20 -2.45 -0.51 2.00
CA ALA A 20 -1.84 -0.68 0.68
C ALA A 20 -1.40 -2.12 0.47
N ALA A 21 -1.24 -2.55 -0.79
CA ALA A 21 -0.80 -3.88 -1.14
C ALA A 21 0.09 -3.88 -2.40
N MET A 22 0.65 -5.04 -2.74
CA MET A 22 1.50 -5.21 -3.91
C MET A 22 0.83 -4.76 -5.23
N ASN A 23 -0.50 -4.80 -5.31
CA ASN A 23 -1.24 -4.26 -6.46
C ASN A 23 -1.07 -2.74 -6.64
N ASN A 24 -0.77 -2.00 -5.57
CA ASN A 24 -0.48 -0.56 -5.63
C ASN A 24 0.99 -0.27 -5.89
N LEU A 25 1.91 -1.11 -5.40
CA LEU A 25 3.35 -0.96 -5.56
C LEU A 25 4.02 -2.34 -5.62
N ILE A 26 4.19 -2.86 -6.83
CA ILE A 26 4.75 -4.20 -7.08
C ILE A 26 6.27 -4.28 -6.94
N ARG A 27 6.98 -3.14 -7.01
CA ARG A 27 8.44 -3.10 -7.13
C ARG A 27 9.22 -3.80 -6.00
N PRO A 28 8.81 -3.72 -4.72
CA PRO A 28 9.51 -4.47 -3.66
C PRO A 28 9.52 -5.98 -3.93
N THR A 29 8.38 -6.53 -4.33
CA THR A 29 8.24 -7.97 -4.62
C THR A 29 8.91 -8.38 -5.92
N LEU A 30 8.75 -7.59 -6.98
CA LEU A 30 9.21 -7.96 -8.31
C LEU A 30 10.71 -7.74 -8.52
N TYR A 31 11.29 -6.72 -7.88
CA TYR A 31 12.66 -6.28 -8.11
C TYR A 31 13.51 -6.16 -6.84
N ASP A 32 12.98 -6.59 -5.70
CA ASP A 32 13.60 -6.33 -4.38
C ASP A 32 13.94 -4.82 -4.18
N ALA A 33 13.07 -3.96 -4.73
CA ALA A 33 13.32 -2.52 -4.74
C ALA A 33 13.15 -1.92 -3.35
N TYR A 34 14.18 -1.22 -2.91
CA TYR A 34 14.12 -0.48 -1.66
C TYR A 34 13.25 0.78 -1.81
N HIS A 35 12.27 0.91 -0.93
CA HIS A 35 11.55 2.15 -0.69
C HIS A 35 11.70 2.57 0.77
N LYS A 36 12.02 3.85 0.99
CA LYS A 36 12.02 4.39 2.36
C LYS A 36 10.59 4.41 2.87
N ILE A 37 10.38 3.88 4.07
CA ILE A 37 9.09 3.90 4.76
C ILE A 37 9.27 4.63 6.08
N GLU A 38 8.42 5.60 6.34
CA GLU A 38 8.49 6.44 7.54
C GLU A 38 7.09 6.81 8.03
N THR A 39 6.97 7.17 9.29
CA THR A 39 5.72 7.67 9.85
C THR A 39 5.40 9.05 9.30
N VAL A 40 4.15 9.29 8.89
CA VAL A 40 3.71 10.61 8.42
C VAL A 40 3.79 11.63 9.56
N LYS A 41 3.33 11.25 10.74
CA LYS A 41 3.47 12.07 11.94
C LYS A 41 4.78 11.73 12.63
N LYS A 42 5.62 12.74 12.89
CA LYS A 42 6.84 12.55 13.68
C LYS A 42 6.50 11.93 15.03
N THR A 43 7.29 10.97 15.45
CA THR A 43 7.14 10.25 16.70
C THR A 43 8.49 9.99 17.33
N ASN A 44 8.52 9.95 18.68
CA ASN A 44 9.68 9.53 19.45
C ASN A 44 9.52 8.07 19.96
N SER A 45 8.62 7.29 19.34
CA SER A 45 8.45 5.88 19.70
C SER A 45 9.75 5.10 19.44
N PRO A 46 9.99 4.02 20.19
CA PRO A 46 11.20 3.21 20.01
C PRO A 46 11.27 2.64 18.60
N MET A 47 12.49 2.35 18.15
CA MET A 47 12.71 1.64 16.89
C MET A 47 12.46 0.16 17.08
N VAL A 48 11.80 -0.44 16.11
CA VAL A 48 11.52 -1.88 16.04
C VAL A 48 11.97 -2.42 14.68
N ILE A 49 12.21 -3.72 14.61
CA ILE A 49 12.41 -4.42 13.35
C ILE A 49 11.09 -5.11 13.00
N ALA A 50 10.56 -4.82 11.82
CA ALA A 50 9.28 -5.38 11.38
C ALA A 50 9.25 -5.62 9.87
N ASP A 51 8.41 -6.55 9.46
CA ASP A 51 7.99 -6.73 8.07
C ASP A 51 6.75 -5.84 7.82
N ILE A 52 6.80 -4.97 6.82
CA ILE A 52 5.67 -4.14 6.41
C ILE A 52 4.99 -4.85 5.25
N VAL A 53 3.77 -5.32 5.48
CA VAL A 53 3.04 -6.21 4.57
C VAL A 53 1.65 -5.66 4.25
N GLY A 54 1.15 -6.01 3.07
CA GLY A 54 -0.22 -5.71 2.67
C GLY A 54 -1.23 -6.74 3.20
N PRO A 55 -2.51 -6.59 2.86
CA PRO A 55 -3.58 -7.46 3.32
C PRO A 55 -3.96 -8.55 2.30
N ILE A 56 -3.24 -8.68 1.19
CA ILE A 56 -3.50 -9.70 0.17
C ILE A 56 -3.00 -11.06 0.66
N CYS A 57 -3.74 -12.12 0.36
CA CYS A 57 -3.36 -13.50 0.67
C CYS A 57 -2.34 -14.02 -0.36
N GLU A 58 -1.15 -13.38 -0.37
CA GLU A 58 -0.04 -13.64 -1.28
C GLU A 58 1.28 -13.44 -0.53
N THR A 59 2.20 -14.39 -0.66
CA THR A 59 3.52 -14.32 -0.01
C THR A 59 4.33 -13.10 -0.43
N GLY A 60 4.14 -12.65 -1.67
CA GLY A 60 4.77 -11.45 -2.22
C GLY A 60 4.17 -10.13 -1.76
N ASP A 61 3.10 -10.12 -0.96
CA ASP A 61 2.45 -8.87 -0.54
C ASP A 61 3.20 -8.18 0.60
N PHE A 62 4.39 -7.69 0.30
CA PHE A 62 5.21 -6.92 1.23
C PHE A 62 5.79 -5.65 0.58
N PHE A 63 6.07 -4.66 1.43
CA PHE A 63 6.77 -3.43 1.06
C PHE A 63 8.19 -3.39 1.60
N ALA A 64 8.44 -4.07 2.70
CA ALA A 64 9.76 -4.22 3.28
C ALA A 64 9.80 -5.40 4.24
N LEU A 65 10.93 -6.11 4.25
CA LEU A 65 11.21 -7.20 5.17
C LEU A 65 12.32 -6.77 6.14
N ASN A 66 12.21 -7.17 7.41
CA ASN A 66 13.18 -6.88 8.48
C ASN A 66 13.55 -5.38 8.55
N ARG A 67 12.58 -4.50 8.36
CA ARG A 67 12.80 -3.05 8.30
C ARG A 67 12.87 -2.45 9.69
N GLN A 68 13.90 -1.66 9.94
CA GLN A 68 13.96 -0.81 11.11
C GLN A 68 13.05 0.40 10.91
N ILE A 69 12.06 0.56 11.79
CA ILE A 69 11.05 1.64 11.73
C ILE A 69 10.62 2.02 13.15
N ASN A 70 10.16 3.25 13.34
CA ASN A 70 9.52 3.63 14.60
C ASN A 70 8.30 2.75 14.88
N GLU A 71 8.12 2.32 16.13
CA GLU A 71 6.93 1.56 16.51
C GLU A 71 5.67 2.37 16.23
N VAL A 72 4.72 1.72 15.57
CA VAL A 72 3.44 2.32 15.16
C VAL A 72 2.29 1.51 15.72
N LYS A 73 1.13 2.15 15.81
CA LYS A 73 -0.15 1.53 16.23
C LYS A 73 -1.10 1.48 15.05
N SER A 74 -2.19 0.70 15.18
CA SER A 74 -3.30 0.75 14.22
C SER A 74 -3.76 2.20 14.05
N ASP A 75 -4.21 2.53 12.84
CA ASP A 75 -4.61 3.85 12.36
C ASP A 75 -3.47 4.88 12.19
N ASN A 76 -2.22 4.55 12.54
CA ASN A 76 -1.11 5.40 12.15
C ASN A 76 -0.93 5.38 10.63
N LEU A 77 -0.43 6.51 10.09
CA LEU A 77 -0.14 6.65 8.67
C LEU A 77 1.36 6.51 8.42
N LEU A 78 1.69 5.73 7.39
CA LEU A 78 3.02 5.57 6.85
C LEU A 78 3.13 6.20 5.47
N ALA A 79 4.29 6.79 5.18
CA ALA A 79 4.65 7.26 3.85
C ALA A 79 5.68 6.30 3.25
N ILE A 80 5.35 5.71 2.11
CA ILE A 80 6.28 4.97 1.27
C ILE A 80 6.80 5.95 0.22
N ARG A 81 8.11 6.21 0.23
CA ARG A 81 8.74 7.22 -0.61
C ARG A 81 9.13 6.67 -1.98
N THR A 82 9.35 7.58 -2.93
CA THR A 82 9.90 7.27 -4.26
C THR A 82 9.04 6.28 -5.05
N THR A 83 7.72 6.41 -4.93
CA THR A 83 6.75 5.51 -5.58
C THR A 83 6.22 6.04 -6.91
N GLY A 84 6.46 7.33 -7.25
CA GLY A 84 5.75 8.05 -8.32
C GLY A 84 5.80 7.39 -9.69
N ALA A 85 7.01 7.13 -10.23
CA ALA A 85 7.18 6.78 -11.63
C ALA A 85 6.55 5.43 -12.03
N TYR A 86 6.62 4.42 -11.15
CA TYR A 86 6.21 3.05 -11.51
C TYR A 86 5.10 2.48 -10.63
N SER A 87 4.58 3.23 -9.68
CA SER A 87 3.44 2.79 -8.87
C SER A 87 2.17 2.75 -9.73
N SER A 88 1.80 3.87 -10.30
CA SER A 88 0.55 4.01 -11.07
C SER A 88 0.52 3.16 -12.35
N VAL A 89 1.64 3.07 -13.08
CA VAL A 89 1.69 2.38 -14.38
C VAL A 89 1.88 0.86 -14.26
N MET A 90 2.42 0.37 -13.14
CA MET A 90 2.62 -1.07 -12.88
C MET A 90 1.56 -1.65 -11.93
N LYS A 91 0.59 -0.86 -11.51
CA LYS A 91 -0.50 -1.31 -10.65
C LYS A 91 -1.34 -2.40 -11.32
N SER A 92 -2.04 -3.15 -10.51
CA SER A 92 -3.00 -4.16 -10.95
C SER A 92 -4.26 -4.13 -10.10
N ASN A 93 -5.24 -4.87 -10.54
CA ASN A 93 -6.48 -5.07 -9.79
C ASN A 93 -6.50 -6.43 -9.07
N TYR A 94 -5.33 -6.94 -8.75
CA TYR A 94 -5.20 -8.21 -8.06
C TYR A 94 -6.11 -8.28 -6.82
N ASN A 95 -6.82 -9.38 -6.65
CA ASN A 95 -7.87 -9.59 -5.64
C ASN A 95 -9.01 -8.57 -5.73
N ALA A 96 -9.34 -8.09 -6.94
CA ALA A 96 -10.39 -7.08 -7.18
C ALA A 96 -10.23 -5.81 -6.33
N ARG A 97 -8.99 -5.49 -5.96
CA ARG A 97 -8.70 -4.27 -5.19
C ARG A 97 -8.77 -3.06 -6.09
N LYS A 98 -9.39 -2.01 -5.56
CA LYS A 98 -9.50 -0.72 -6.24
C LYS A 98 -8.16 -0.01 -6.31
N ASP A 99 -8.02 0.85 -7.29
CA ASP A 99 -6.92 1.78 -7.39
C ASP A 99 -6.84 2.73 -6.19
N ALA A 100 -5.60 3.08 -5.83
CA ALA A 100 -5.36 4.20 -4.94
C ALA A 100 -5.71 5.53 -5.64
N ILE A 101 -6.24 6.46 -4.88
CA ILE A 101 -6.43 7.84 -5.34
C ILE A 101 -5.08 8.53 -5.55
N GLU A 102 -5.03 9.47 -6.48
CA GLU A 102 -3.85 10.30 -6.70
C GLU A 102 -4.17 11.74 -6.33
N ILE A 103 -3.34 12.30 -5.45
CA ILE A 103 -3.47 13.67 -4.95
C ILE A 103 -2.24 14.46 -5.36
N MET A 104 -2.45 15.56 -6.05
CA MET A 104 -1.41 16.55 -6.31
C MET A 104 -1.44 17.63 -5.22
N VAL A 105 -0.29 17.96 -4.68
CA VAL A 105 -0.14 19.10 -3.77
C VAL A 105 0.57 20.23 -4.51
N TYR A 106 -0.08 21.38 -4.63
CA TYR A 106 0.45 22.56 -5.29
C TYR A 106 0.11 23.82 -4.49
N ASN A 107 1.11 24.64 -4.20
CA ASN A 107 0.96 25.88 -3.39
C ASN A 107 0.18 25.67 -2.09
N GLY A 108 0.48 24.57 -1.35
CA GLY A 108 -0.16 24.25 -0.08
C GLY A 108 -1.63 23.80 -0.17
N LYS A 109 -2.14 23.57 -1.36
CA LYS A 109 -3.48 23.01 -1.62
C LYS A 109 -3.37 21.62 -2.18
N ASP A 110 -4.33 20.78 -1.88
CA ASP A 110 -4.45 19.42 -2.40
C ASP A 110 -5.52 19.35 -3.50
N PHE A 111 -5.21 18.58 -4.52
CA PHE A 111 -6.09 18.37 -5.67
C PHE A 111 -6.15 16.87 -5.98
N GLN A 112 -7.33 16.30 -5.97
CA GLN A 112 -7.49 14.94 -6.46
C GLN A 112 -7.40 14.93 -7.99
N ILE A 113 -6.36 14.30 -8.54
CA ILE A 113 -6.08 14.28 -9.98
C ILE A 113 -6.53 12.98 -10.65
N LYS A 114 -6.96 11.99 -9.86
CA LYS A 114 -7.50 10.74 -10.36
C LYS A 114 -8.83 10.42 -9.68
N LYS A 115 -9.85 10.08 -10.47
CA LYS A 115 -11.16 9.67 -9.96
C LYS A 115 -11.05 8.37 -9.15
N ASN A 116 -11.87 8.24 -8.12
CA ASN A 116 -12.04 6.98 -7.43
C ASN A 116 -12.70 5.97 -8.37
N GLU A 117 -12.10 4.81 -8.49
CA GLU A 117 -12.69 3.68 -9.19
C GLU A 117 -13.80 3.07 -8.32
N THR A 118 -14.95 2.84 -8.91
CA THR A 118 -16.09 2.18 -8.25
C THR A 118 -16.17 0.71 -8.67
N ILE A 119 -16.89 -0.10 -7.92
CA ILE A 119 -17.17 -1.49 -8.32
C ILE A 119 -17.89 -1.54 -9.69
N LYS A 120 -18.76 -0.55 -9.95
CA LYS A 120 -19.46 -0.46 -11.23
C LYS A 120 -18.50 -0.26 -12.41
N ASP A 121 -17.46 0.59 -12.23
CA ASP A 121 -16.44 0.80 -13.27
C ASP A 121 -15.65 -0.48 -13.57
N TYR A 122 -15.57 -1.37 -12.59
CA TYR A 122 -14.96 -2.68 -12.72
C TYR A 122 -15.84 -3.64 -13.55
N ILE A 123 -17.10 -3.75 -13.16
CA ILE A 123 -18.08 -4.65 -13.79
C ILE A 123 -18.33 -4.24 -15.25
N LEU A 124 -18.31 -2.93 -15.55
CA LEU A 124 -18.51 -2.42 -16.91
C LEU A 124 -17.39 -2.81 -17.90
N LYS A 125 -16.30 -3.40 -17.43
CA LYS A 125 -15.25 -3.96 -18.31
C LYS A 125 -15.56 -5.39 -18.75
N GLU A 126 -16.58 -6.02 -18.17
CA GLU A 126 -16.99 -7.38 -18.46
C GLU A 126 -18.19 -7.37 -19.43
N GLU A 127 -18.20 -8.31 -20.36
CA GLU A 127 -19.34 -8.55 -21.23
C GLU A 127 -20.16 -9.73 -20.73
N ILE A 128 -21.49 -9.56 -20.66
CA ILE A 128 -22.40 -10.64 -20.30
C ILE A 128 -22.74 -11.41 -21.57
N ILE A 129 -22.31 -12.65 -21.66
CA ILE A 129 -22.70 -13.54 -22.74
C ILE A 129 -24.01 -14.22 -22.36
N VAL A 130 -25.03 -14.01 -23.20
CA VAL A 130 -26.31 -14.72 -23.08
C VAL A 130 -26.21 -15.94 -23.98
N PHE A 131 -26.34 -17.11 -23.38
CA PHE A 131 -26.45 -18.38 -24.13
C PHE A 131 -27.94 -18.63 -24.43
N ASP A 132 -28.26 -18.89 -25.71
CA ASP A 132 -29.59 -19.31 -26.15
C ASP A 132 -29.89 -20.76 -25.77
#